data_b80520b16afb1f487a8b019a27c0d5a4
#
_entry.id   b80520b16afb1f487a8b019a27c0d5a4
#
_cell.length_a   1.000
_cell.length_b   1.000
_cell.length_c   1.000
_cell.angle_alpha   90.00
_cell.angle_beta   90.00
_cell.angle_gamma   90.00
#
_symmetry.space_group_name_H-M   'P 1'
#
loop_
_entity.id
_entity.type
_entity.pdbx_description
1 polymer ?
#
loop_
_entity_poly.entity_id
_entity_poly.type
_entity_poly.pdbx_seq_one_letter_code
_entity_poly.pdbx_strand_id
1 'polypeptide(L)' 'DSRVALVYEEDVPPADLVRIKGELVDEGQSVTLVRAKKNMKSVYSSLEDRGFSAVGHLRLGQVVGDIDWRPLVQSR' A
#
# COMPACT_ATOMS: atom_id res chain seq x y z
N ASP A 1 -15.11 -1.72 6.95
CA ASP A 1 -14.08 -0.77 6.55
C ASP A 1 -12.87 -1.46 5.99
N SER A 2 -12.46 -1.04 4.82
CA SER A 2 -11.25 -1.54 4.18
C SER A 2 -10.10 -0.61 4.48
N ARG A 3 -9.06 -1.15 5.09
CA ARG A 3 -7.81 -0.44 5.26
C ARG A 3 -6.76 -1.14 4.42
N VAL A 4 -6.13 -0.38 3.54
CA VAL A 4 -5.09 -0.95 2.68
C VAL A 4 -3.78 -0.20 2.90
N ALA A 5 -2.68 -0.90 2.74
CA ALA A 5 -1.36 -0.30 2.81
C ALA A 5 -0.80 -0.22 1.41
N LEU A 6 -0.20 0.91 1.09
CA LEU A 6 0.46 1.09 -0.19
C LEU A 6 1.96 1.23 0.06
N VAL A 7 2.69 0.19 -0.31
CA VAL A 7 4.14 0.16 -0.16
C VAL A 7 4.75 0.78 -1.41
N TYR A 8 5.59 1.79 -1.24
CA TYR A 8 6.18 2.51 -2.36
C TYR A 8 7.69 2.39 -2.34
N GLU A 9 8.27 2.32 -3.54
CA GLU A 9 9.71 2.28 -3.69
C GLU A 9 10.30 3.65 -3.43
N GLU A 10 11.57 3.66 -3.05
CA GLU A 10 12.26 4.86 -2.65
C GLU A 10 12.32 5.92 -3.74
N ASP A 11 12.31 5.50 -5.01
CA ASP A 11 12.43 6.40 -6.16
C ASP A 11 11.11 6.99 -6.62
N VAL A 12 9.98 6.62 -5.99
CA VAL A 12 8.68 7.18 -6.36
C VAL A 12 8.58 8.61 -5.83
N PRO A 13 8.31 9.60 -6.69
CA PRO A 13 8.22 10.99 -6.25
C PRO A 13 7.04 11.22 -5.31
N PRO A 14 7.17 12.12 -4.33
CA PRO A 14 6.06 12.44 -3.43
C PRO A 14 4.79 12.88 -4.14
N ALA A 15 4.93 13.59 -5.25
CA ALA A 15 3.76 14.04 -6.02
C ALA A 15 2.93 12.86 -6.53
N ASP A 16 3.60 11.78 -6.95
CA ASP A 16 2.92 10.58 -7.40
C ASP A 16 2.20 9.91 -6.24
N LEU A 17 2.81 9.89 -5.07
CA LEU A 17 2.17 9.30 -3.88
C LEU A 17 0.89 10.03 -3.51
N VAL A 18 0.94 11.35 -3.52
CA VAL A 18 -0.24 12.16 -3.20
C VAL A 18 -1.36 11.90 -4.21
N ARG A 19 -1.00 11.87 -5.49
CA ARG A 19 -2.00 11.65 -6.55
C ARG A 19 -2.66 10.29 -6.42
N ILE A 20 -1.86 9.24 -6.24
CA ILE A 20 -2.38 7.87 -6.18
C ILE A 20 -3.19 7.66 -4.91
N LYS A 21 -2.71 8.16 -3.79
CA LYS A 21 -3.46 8.08 -2.55
C LYS A 21 -4.81 8.79 -2.68
N GLY A 22 -4.82 9.96 -3.32
CA GLY A 22 -6.05 10.71 -3.55
C GLY A 22 -7.07 9.94 -4.35
N GLU A 23 -6.61 9.25 -5.41
CA GLU A 23 -7.51 8.45 -6.23
C GLU A 23 -8.11 7.28 -5.44
N LEU A 24 -7.31 6.63 -4.61
CA LEU A 24 -7.79 5.51 -3.80
C LEU A 24 -8.76 5.98 -2.73
N VAL A 25 -8.48 7.11 -2.11
CA VAL A 25 -9.40 7.68 -1.11
C VAL A 25 -10.73 8.05 -1.76
N ASP A 26 -10.69 8.59 -2.97
CA ASP A 26 -11.91 8.92 -3.72
C ASP A 26 -12.75 7.69 -4.01
N GLU A 27 -12.13 6.50 -4.08
CA GLU A 27 -12.84 5.24 -4.26
C GLU A 27 -13.36 4.66 -2.94
N GLY A 28 -13.21 5.38 -1.87
CA GLY A 28 -13.71 4.95 -0.57
C GLY A 28 -12.73 4.11 0.25
N GLN A 29 -11.47 4.07 -0.16
CA GLN A 29 -10.46 3.29 0.54
C GLN A 29 -9.76 4.11 1.60
N SER A 30 -9.37 3.46 2.70
CA SER A 30 -8.52 4.06 3.70
C SER A 30 -7.09 3.58 3.44
N VAL A 31 -6.21 4.48 3.06
CA VAL A 31 -4.87 4.13 2.56
C VAL A 31 -3.79 4.66 3.49
N THR A 32 -2.85 3.78 3.85
CA THR A 32 -1.65 4.16 4.59
C THR A 32 -0.44 3.94 3.70
N LEU A 33 0.39 4.96 3.56
CA LEU A 33 1.61 4.85 2.76
C LEU A 33 2.73 4.25 3.61
N VAL A 34 3.41 3.28 3.05
CA VAL A 34 4.51 2.57 3.72
C VAL A 34 5.71 2.52 2.80
N ARG A 35 6.85 2.97 3.29
CA ARG A 35 8.07 2.92 2.50
C ARG A 35 8.61 1.49 2.43
N ALA A 36 9.01 1.07 1.24
CA ALA A 36 9.56 -0.27 1.06
C ALA A 36 10.87 -0.42 1.82
N LYS A 37 11.08 -1.60 2.39
CA LYS A 37 12.29 -1.94 3.14
C LYS A 37 12.89 -3.21 2.57
N LYS A 38 14.14 -3.48 2.94
CA LYS A 38 14.81 -4.71 2.49
C LYS A 38 14.09 -5.95 2.97
N ASN A 39 13.65 -5.92 4.22
CA ASN A 39 12.94 -7.06 4.80
C ASN A 39 11.44 -6.87 4.72
N MET A 40 10.88 -7.22 3.58
CA MET A 40 9.44 -7.07 3.36
C MET A 40 8.61 -8.04 4.19
N LYS A 41 9.18 -9.16 4.61
CA LYS A 41 8.48 -10.10 5.50
C LYS A 41 8.08 -9.42 6.80
N SER A 42 9.00 -8.65 7.37
CA SER A 42 8.73 -7.90 8.58
C SER A 42 7.62 -6.87 8.36
N VAL A 43 7.63 -6.23 7.21
CA VAL A 43 6.61 -5.24 6.85
C VAL A 43 5.24 -5.89 6.74
N TYR A 44 5.14 -7.01 6.04
CA TYR A 44 3.87 -7.72 5.88
C TYR A 44 3.33 -8.22 7.21
N SER A 45 4.19 -8.78 8.05
CA SER A 45 3.80 -9.26 9.36
C SER A 45 3.22 -8.13 10.21
N SER A 46 3.89 -6.98 10.19
CA SER A 46 3.43 -5.80 10.92
C SER A 46 2.07 -5.34 10.41
N LEU A 47 1.86 -5.34 9.10
CA LEU A 47 0.60 -4.92 8.52
C LEU A 47 -0.53 -5.88 8.87
N GLU A 48 -0.26 -7.17 8.88
CA GLU A 48 -1.25 -8.16 9.29
C GLU A 48 -1.65 -7.96 10.75
N ASP A 49 -0.66 -7.72 11.60
CA ASP A 49 -0.93 -7.49 13.03
C ASP A 49 -1.76 -6.22 13.25
N ARG A 50 -1.60 -5.24 12.39
CA ARG A 50 -2.31 -3.96 12.51
C ARG A 50 -3.68 -4.00 11.86
N GLY A 51 -4.08 -5.12 11.27
CA GLY A 51 -5.42 -5.31 10.76
C GLY A 51 -5.67 -4.77 9.35
N PHE A 52 -4.62 -4.54 8.57
CA PHE A 52 -4.80 -4.15 7.18
C PHE A 52 -5.36 -5.32 6.36
N SER A 53 -6.25 -5.02 5.43
CA SER A 53 -6.91 -6.04 4.64
C SER A 53 -6.12 -6.41 3.39
N ALA A 54 -5.32 -5.49 2.87
CA ALA A 54 -4.56 -5.74 1.65
C ALA A 54 -3.34 -4.84 1.57
N VAL A 55 -2.39 -5.23 0.75
CA VAL A 55 -1.20 -4.43 0.50
C VAL A 55 -0.98 -4.33 -1.01
N GLY A 56 -0.62 -3.14 -1.47
CA GLY A 56 -0.26 -2.92 -2.86
C GLY A 56 1.16 -2.41 -2.94
N HIS A 57 1.81 -2.65 -4.06
CA HIS A 57 3.16 -2.17 -4.30
C HIS A 57 3.14 -1.15 -5.42
N LEU A 58 3.70 0.01 -5.16
CA LEU A 58 3.80 1.08 -6.14
C LEU A 58 5.25 1.26 -6.57
N ARG A 59 5.47 1.20 -7.87
CA ARG A 59 6.77 1.44 -8.47
C ARG A 59 6.75 2.71 -9.31
N LEU A 60 7.91 3.22 -9.60
CA LEU A 60 8.05 4.41 -10.42
C LEU A 60 7.33 4.22 -11.76
N GLY A 61 6.52 5.19 -12.13
CA GLY A 61 5.81 5.19 -13.41
C GLY A 61 4.51 4.44 -13.45
N GLN A 62 4.09 3.82 -12.36
CA GLN A 62 2.82 3.12 -12.33
C GLN A 62 1.66 4.06 -12.06
N VAL A 63 0.48 3.67 -12.54
CA VAL A 63 -0.77 4.34 -12.22
C VAL A 63 -1.60 3.40 -11.33
N VAL A 64 -2.71 3.93 -10.79
CA VAL A 64 -3.54 3.16 -9.86
C VAL A 64 -3.94 1.80 -10.42
N GLY A 65 -4.29 1.74 -11.70
CA GLY A 65 -4.72 0.51 -12.32
C GLY A 65 -3.63 -0.55 -12.44
N ASP A 66 -2.37 -0.16 -12.30
CA ASP A 66 -1.22 -1.07 -12.41
C ASP A 66 -0.82 -1.67 -11.07
N ILE A 67 -1.41 -1.21 -9.98
CA ILE A 67 -1.03 -1.68 -8.65
C ILE A 67 -1.51 -3.11 -8.45
N ASP A 68 -0.58 -3.97 -8.05
CA ASP A 68 -0.89 -5.37 -7.78
C ASP A 68 -1.26 -5.50 -6.31
N TRP A 69 -2.54 -5.64 -6.03
CA TRP A 69 -3.04 -5.76 -4.67
C TRP A 69 -3.04 -7.20 -4.21
N ARG A 70 -2.54 -7.43 -3.01
CA ARG A 70 -2.51 -8.76 -2.41
C ARG A 70 -3.28 -8.73 -1.10
N PRO A 71 -4.20 -9.68 -0.89
CA PRO A 71 -4.90 -9.76 0.39
C PRO A 71 -3.94 -10.18 1.49
N LEU A 72 -4.15 -9.63 2.68
CA LEU A 72 -3.39 -10.01 3.86
C LEU A 72 -4.21 -10.96 4.69
N VAL A 73 -3.57 -12.02 5.16
CA VAL A 73 -4.23 -12.99 6.00
C VAL A 73 -4.29 -12.45 7.43
N GLN A 74 -5.50 -12.37 7.96
CA GLN A 74 -5.67 -11.91 9.33
C GLN A 74 -5.34 -13.04 10.29
N SER A 75 -4.36 -12.80 11.15
CA SER A 75 -3.97 -13.75 12.16
C SER A 75 -4.97 -13.71 13.31
N ARG A 76 -5.30 -14.88 13.85
CA ARG A 76 -6.29 -14.92 14.92
C ARG A 76 -5.70 -15.60 16.10
#